data_317f813ebc7f1f67e9c33701f8a9bded
#
_entry.id   317f813ebc7f1f67e9c33701f8a9bded
#
_cell.length_a   1.000
_cell.length_b   1.000
_cell.length_c   1.000
_cell.angle_alpha   90.00
_cell.angle_beta   90.00
_cell.angle_gamma   90.00
#
_symmetry.space_group_name_H-M   'P 1'
#
loop_
_entity.id
_entity.type
_entity.pdbx_description
1 polymer ?
#
loop_
_entity_poly.entity_id
_entity_poly.type
_entity_poly.pdbx_seq_one_letter_code
_entity_poly.pdbx_strand_id
1 'polypeptide(L)'
;MYELRPHEIQVGILKRLKGSPIIRHTQEHSLVFNPNSPFSIVSSDTVSYLDVQQINRFARYWDLIGNSGRFKTTLSLLMGDSPFQQFQILSKSLFQRTQQTHKISLLRLYDFVFDIAVEDLQLDESEIRDAILQDFEGSGLKSIPKCLNAIVIKKRKRQMSKDRALDKITKGHASRQSRH
;
A
#
# COMPACT_ATOMS: atom_id res chain seq x y z
N MET A 1 10.75 4.48 14.99
CA MET A 1 11.39 3.62 13.95
C MET A 1 11.06 4.12 12.53
N TYR A 2 9.79 4.42 12.19
CA TYR A 2 9.42 4.97 10.88
C TYR A 2 10.10 6.32 10.56
N GLU A 3 10.22 7.21 11.53
CA GLU A 3 10.88 8.52 11.43
C GLU A 3 12.37 8.45 11.03
N LEU A 4 13.04 7.34 11.32
CA LEU A 4 14.43 7.09 10.90
C LEU A 4 14.55 6.81 9.40
N ARG A 5 13.43 6.69 8.68
CA ARG A 5 13.36 6.39 7.24
C ARG A 5 14.28 5.25 6.78
N PRO A 6 14.24 4.08 7.43
CA PRO A 6 15.02 2.93 6.98
C PRO A 6 14.53 2.47 5.60
N HIS A 7 15.38 1.75 4.87
CA HIS A 7 15.00 1.17 3.58
C HIS A 7 13.87 0.17 3.70
N GLU A 8 13.83 -0.58 4.80
CA GLU A 8 12.83 -1.61 5.08
C GLU A 8 12.59 -1.69 6.60
N ILE A 9 11.34 -1.91 6.98
CA ILE A 9 10.95 -2.21 8.36
C ILE A 9 10.38 -3.63 8.37
N GLN A 10 11.10 -4.57 8.98
CA GLN A 10 10.62 -5.94 9.14
C GLN A 10 9.79 -6.06 10.42
N VAL A 11 8.52 -6.43 10.27
CA VAL A 11 7.64 -6.77 11.39
C VAL A 11 7.64 -8.29 11.53
N GLY A 12 8.41 -8.78 12.50
CA GLY A 12 8.61 -10.21 12.72
C GLY A 12 7.68 -10.78 13.79
N ILE A 13 7.19 -12.00 13.55
CA ILE A 13 6.48 -12.79 14.56
C ILE A 13 7.45 -13.76 15.21
N LEU A 14 7.42 -13.79 16.56
CA LEU A 14 8.29 -14.66 17.33
C LEU A 14 8.10 -16.14 16.95
N LYS A 15 9.21 -16.85 16.72
CA LYS A 15 9.24 -18.26 16.37
C LYS A 15 10.11 -19.03 17.36
N ARG A 16 9.67 -20.21 17.76
CA ARG A 16 10.44 -21.13 18.59
C ARG A 16 11.31 -22.03 17.71
N LEU A 17 12.52 -21.57 17.39
CA LEU A 17 13.47 -22.38 16.65
C LEU A 17 14.12 -23.41 17.57
N LYS A 18 14.54 -24.56 17.00
CA LYS A 18 15.26 -25.62 17.75
C LYS A 18 16.55 -25.05 18.37
N GLY A 19 16.73 -25.25 19.67
CA GLY A 19 17.88 -24.72 20.41
C GLY A 19 17.79 -23.23 20.79
N SER A 20 16.70 -22.55 20.47
CA SER A 20 16.51 -21.14 20.84
C SER A 20 16.39 -20.98 22.37
N PRO A 21 17.07 -19.98 22.96
CA PRO A 21 16.97 -19.67 24.40
C PRO A 21 15.57 -19.32 24.89
N ILE A 22 14.66 -18.89 23.99
CA ILE A 22 13.29 -18.49 24.30
C ILE A 22 12.50 -19.60 25.02
N ILE A 23 12.89 -20.87 24.87
CA ILE A 23 12.25 -22.01 25.51
C ILE A 23 12.30 -21.89 27.04
N ARG A 24 13.32 -21.26 27.62
CA ARG A 24 13.49 -21.06 29.06
C ARG A 24 12.42 -20.16 29.66
N HIS A 25 11.89 -19.24 28.85
CA HIS A 25 10.88 -18.24 29.25
C HIS A 25 9.44 -18.71 28.98
N THR A 26 9.25 -19.93 28.49
CA THR A 26 7.92 -20.44 28.12
C THR A 26 6.97 -20.48 29.30
N GLN A 27 7.43 -20.91 30.50
CA GLN A 27 6.59 -20.97 31.69
C GLN A 27 6.39 -19.59 32.30
N GLU A 28 7.46 -18.80 32.41
CA GLU A 28 7.45 -17.46 33.01
C GLU A 28 6.46 -16.52 32.33
N HIS A 29 6.39 -16.55 30.97
CA HIS A 29 5.52 -15.68 30.18
C HIS A 29 4.35 -16.42 29.52
N SER A 30 4.03 -17.62 29.97
CA SER A 30 2.93 -18.43 29.42
C SER A 30 2.93 -18.50 27.90
N LEU A 31 4.13 -18.65 27.29
CA LEU A 31 4.29 -18.64 25.85
C LEU A 31 3.70 -19.91 25.22
N VAL A 32 2.72 -19.74 24.35
CA VAL A 32 2.12 -20.82 23.57
C VAL A 32 2.61 -20.71 22.13
N PHE A 33 3.19 -21.79 21.59
CA PHE A 33 3.68 -21.84 20.21
C PHE A 33 2.90 -22.87 19.41
N ASN A 34 2.77 -22.63 18.08
CA ASN A 34 2.25 -23.60 17.16
C ASN A 34 3.18 -24.84 17.14
N PRO A 35 2.66 -26.06 17.36
CA PRO A 35 3.49 -27.28 17.31
C PRO A 35 4.04 -27.60 15.91
N ASN A 36 3.42 -27.03 14.85
CA ASN A 36 3.82 -27.22 13.48
C ASN A 36 4.69 -26.04 12.97
N SER A 37 5.52 -26.33 11.96
CA SER A 37 6.30 -25.30 11.27
C SER A 37 5.35 -24.18 10.75
N PRO A 38 5.75 -22.92 10.91
CA PRO A 38 7.03 -22.36 11.31
C PRO A 38 7.19 -22.12 12.83
N PHE A 39 6.45 -22.79 13.69
CA PHE A 39 6.56 -22.74 15.15
C PHE A 39 6.35 -21.33 15.73
N SER A 40 5.48 -20.56 15.11
CA SER A 40 5.19 -19.18 15.52
C SER A 40 4.44 -19.15 16.86
N ILE A 41 4.63 -18.04 17.60
CA ILE A 41 3.87 -17.78 18.82
C ILE A 41 2.37 -17.70 18.49
N VAL A 42 1.56 -18.23 19.39
CA VAL A 42 0.09 -18.22 19.32
C VAL A 42 -0.48 -17.24 20.33
N SER A 43 0.10 -17.21 21.56
CA SER A 43 -0.29 -16.28 22.62
C SER A 43 0.78 -16.22 23.71
N SER A 44 0.66 -15.23 24.59
CA SER A 44 1.43 -15.13 25.85
C SER A 44 0.51 -14.63 26.96
N ASP A 45 1.08 -14.40 28.15
CA ASP A 45 0.39 -13.75 29.28
C ASP A 45 -0.06 -12.30 28.97
N THR A 46 0.64 -11.61 28.06
CA THR A 46 0.40 -10.19 27.70
C THR A 46 -0.19 -9.99 26.30
N VAL A 47 -0.14 -11.01 25.44
CA VAL A 47 -0.58 -10.91 24.03
C VAL A 47 -1.53 -12.07 23.71
N SER A 48 -2.78 -11.75 23.45
CA SER A 48 -3.81 -12.75 23.12
C SER A 48 -3.60 -13.34 21.73
N TYR A 49 -4.28 -14.47 21.45
CA TYR A 49 -4.33 -15.04 20.10
C TYR A 49 -4.85 -14.05 19.04
N LEU A 50 -5.86 -13.25 19.39
CA LEU A 50 -6.42 -12.27 18.47
C LEU A 50 -5.43 -11.16 18.17
N ASP A 51 -4.64 -10.72 19.15
CA ASP A 51 -3.58 -9.73 18.96
C ASP A 51 -2.49 -10.26 18.02
N VAL A 52 -2.05 -11.52 18.23
CA VAL A 52 -1.08 -12.16 17.32
C VAL A 52 -1.63 -12.21 15.89
N GLN A 53 -2.91 -12.51 15.69
CA GLN A 53 -3.53 -12.49 14.38
C GLN A 53 -3.58 -11.06 13.79
N GLN A 54 -3.80 -10.03 14.59
CA GLN A 54 -3.74 -8.64 14.12
C GLN A 54 -2.33 -8.24 13.72
N ILE A 55 -1.32 -8.61 14.54
CA ILE A 55 0.10 -8.34 14.24
C ILE A 55 0.52 -9.05 12.93
N ASN A 56 0.09 -10.29 12.72
CA ASN A 56 0.34 -11.02 11.47
C ASN A 56 -0.23 -10.29 10.25
N ARG A 57 -1.47 -9.79 10.36
CA ARG A 57 -2.11 -9.01 9.29
C ARG A 57 -1.37 -7.69 9.03
N PHE A 58 -1.05 -6.98 10.10
CA PHE A 58 -0.26 -5.74 10.05
C PHE A 58 1.07 -5.97 9.33
N ALA A 59 1.84 -6.98 9.74
CA ALA A 59 3.11 -7.33 9.13
C ALA A 59 2.96 -7.60 7.62
N ARG A 60 1.96 -8.39 7.26
CA ARG A 60 1.72 -8.74 5.85
C ARG A 60 1.31 -7.55 5.00
N TYR A 61 0.46 -6.68 5.50
CA TYR A 61 0.07 -5.47 4.77
C TYR A 61 1.20 -4.43 4.75
N TRP A 62 2.04 -4.41 5.80
CA TRP A 62 3.24 -3.59 5.78
C TRP A 62 4.18 -3.98 4.64
N ASP A 63 4.39 -5.27 4.41
CA ASP A 63 5.18 -5.75 3.26
C ASP A 63 4.55 -5.35 1.92
N LEU A 64 3.22 -5.41 1.81
CA LEU A 64 2.51 -5.09 0.58
C LEU A 64 2.49 -3.59 0.25
N ILE A 65 2.47 -2.73 1.26
CA ILE A 65 2.28 -1.28 1.12
C ILE A 65 3.55 -0.53 1.51
N GLY A 66 4.05 -0.74 2.73
CA GLY A 66 5.20 -0.01 3.28
C GLY A 66 6.53 -0.38 2.61
N ASN A 67 6.85 -1.68 2.56
CA ASN A 67 8.13 -2.18 2.06
C ASN A 67 8.17 -2.34 0.54
N SER A 68 7.02 -2.45 -0.13
CA SER A 68 6.95 -2.80 -1.56
C SER A 68 7.52 -1.74 -2.51
N GLY A 69 7.65 -0.51 -2.04
CA GLY A 69 8.04 0.64 -2.86
C GLY A 69 6.98 1.10 -3.87
N ARG A 70 5.78 0.50 -3.85
CA ARG A 70 4.69 0.78 -4.80
C ARG A 70 3.77 1.92 -4.37
N PHE A 71 3.90 2.37 -3.13
CA PHE A 71 3.09 3.41 -2.49
C PHE A 71 3.98 4.51 -1.87
N LYS A 72 5.10 4.86 -2.51
CA LYS A 72 6.09 5.78 -1.93
C LYS A 72 5.50 7.15 -1.59
N THR A 73 4.76 7.71 -2.50
CA THR A 73 4.13 9.03 -2.32
C THR A 73 2.92 8.90 -1.39
N THR A 74 2.07 7.93 -1.65
CA THR A 74 0.86 7.67 -0.86
C THR A 74 1.19 7.34 0.59
N LEU A 75 2.24 6.56 0.85
CA LEU A 75 2.63 6.13 2.20
C LEU A 75 2.94 7.31 3.12
N SER A 76 3.56 8.37 2.61
CA SER A 76 3.88 9.56 3.41
C SER A 76 2.63 10.27 3.93
N LEU A 77 1.57 10.31 3.13
CA LEU A 77 0.28 10.87 3.53
C LEU A 77 -0.47 9.95 4.50
N LEU A 78 -0.45 8.63 4.21
CA LEU A 78 -1.11 7.63 5.07
C LEU A 78 -0.53 7.60 6.48
N MET A 79 0.76 7.87 6.66
CA MET A 79 1.42 7.76 7.97
C MET A 79 1.16 8.96 8.89
N GLY A 80 0.94 10.17 8.35
CA GLY A 80 0.64 11.37 9.13
C GLY A 80 1.54 11.54 10.37
N ASP A 81 0.97 12.12 11.42
CA ASP A 81 1.68 12.37 12.70
C ASP A 81 1.78 11.12 13.60
N SER A 82 0.99 10.08 13.34
CA SER A 82 0.92 8.86 14.15
C SER A 82 1.03 7.60 13.29
N PRO A 83 2.20 7.30 12.69
CA PRO A 83 2.38 6.26 11.68
C PRO A 83 1.86 4.87 12.10
N PHE A 84 2.11 4.47 13.35
CA PHE A 84 1.66 3.17 13.84
C PHE A 84 0.13 3.08 13.91
N GLN A 85 -0.51 4.10 14.47
CA GLN A 85 -1.97 4.12 14.64
C GLN A 85 -2.66 4.19 13.27
N GLN A 86 -2.19 5.05 12.37
CA GLN A 86 -2.72 5.18 11.02
C GLN A 86 -2.61 3.87 10.25
N PHE A 87 -1.45 3.21 10.30
CA PHE A 87 -1.29 1.92 9.63
C PHE A 87 -2.07 0.79 10.29
N GLN A 88 -2.31 0.86 11.59
CA GLN A 88 -3.16 -0.10 12.30
C GLN A 88 -4.62 0.01 11.82
N ILE A 89 -5.14 1.22 11.67
CA ILE A 89 -6.47 1.47 11.10
C ILE A 89 -6.53 0.92 9.68
N LEU A 90 -5.56 1.30 8.82
CA LEU A 90 -5.49 0.82 7.44
C LEU A 90 -5.47 -0.71 7.36
N SER A 91 -4.64 -1.37 8.16
CA SER A 91 -4.53 -2.83 8.22
C SER A 91 -5.85 -3.50 8.62
N LYS A 92 -6.53 -2.96 9.64
CA LYS A 92 -7.82 -3.45 10.11
C LYS A 92 -8.90 -3.31 9.04
N SER A 93 -9.02 -2.12 8.47
CA SER A 93 -10.02 -1.81 7.43
C SER A 93 -9.79 -2.61 6.16
N LEU A 94 -8.53 -2.77 5.74
CA LEU A 94 -8.18 -3.58 4.57
C LEU A 94 -8.59 -5.06 4.78
N PHE A 95 -8.36 -5.61 5.97
CA PHE A 95 -8.82 -6.97 6.27
C PHE A 95 -10.34 -7.07 6.33
N GLN A 96 -11.03 -6.11 6.93
CA GLN A 96 -12.51 -6.10 6.97
C GLN A 96 -13.13 -6.08 5.57
N ARG A 97 -12.56 -5.34 4.63
CA ARG A 97 -13.05 -5.21 3.25
C ARG A 97 -12.69 -6.39 2.36
N THR A 98 -11.56 -7.05 2.61
CA THR A 98 -11.03 -8.08 1.71
C THR A 98 -11.16 -9.51 2.25
N GLN A 99 -11.14 -9.69 3.57
CA GLN A 99 -10.98 -10.97 4.27
C GLN A 99 -9.75 -11.77 3.79
N GLN A 100 -8.75 -11.09 3.22
CA GLN A 100 -7.59 -11.70 2.58
C GLN A 100 -6.30 -10.99 2.97
N THR A 101 -5.25 -11.72 3.26
CA THR A 101 -3.89 -11.20 3.47
C THR A 101 -2.95 -11.49 2.29
N HIS A 102 -3.41 -12.24 1.30
CA HIS A 102 -2.64 -12.61 0.10
C HIS A 102 -3.53 -12.58 -1.13
N LYS A 103 -2.88 -12.60 -2.31
CA LYS A 103 -3.56 -12.62 -3.62
C LYS A 103 -4.44 -11.38 -3.88
N ILE A 104 -4.17 -10.27 -3.22
CA ILE A 104 -4.79 -8.98 -3.55
C ILE A 104 -4.03 -8.43 -4.76
N SER A 105 -4.72 -8.22 -5.88
CA SER A 105 -4.09 -7.62 -7.06
C SER A 105 -3.71 -6.16 -6.77
N LEU A 106 -2.60 -5.68 -7.37
CA LEU A 106 -2.13 -4.32 -7.13
C LEU A 106 -3.18 -3.27 -7.52
N LEU A 107 -3.95 -3.49 -8.58
CA LEU A 107 -5.05 -2.59 -8.98
C LEU A 107 -6.11 -2.45 -7.87
N ARG A 108 -6.57 -3.58 -7.32
CA ARG A 108 -7.52 -3.57 -6.21
C ARG A 108 -6.91 -2.98 -4.94
N LEU A 109 -5.61 -3.17 -4.73
CA LEU A 109 -4.93 -2.61 -3.57
C LEU A 109 -4.89 -1.08 -3.63
N TYR A 110 -4.66 -0.47 -4.81
CA TYR A 110 -4.79 0.98 -5.00
C TYR A 110 -6.21 1.47 -4.66
N ASP A 111 -7.24 0.78 -5.14
CA ASP A 111 -8.63 1.15 -4.86
C ASP A 111 -8.93 1.07 -3.36
N PHE A 112 -8.56 -0.02 -2.68
CA PHE A 112 -8.79 -0.17 -1.24
C PHE A 112 -8.00 0.85 -0.40
N VAL A 113 -6.74 1.13 -0.77
CA VAL A 113 -5.93 2.13 -0.06
C VAL A 113 -6.56 3.51 -0.21
N PHE A 114 -7.07 3.85 -1.39
CA PHE A 114 -7.80 5.09 -1.64
C PHE A 114 -9.05 5.20 -0.77
N ASP A 115 -9.93 4.19 -0.84
CA ASP A 115 -11.19 4.19 -0.08
C ASP A 115 -10.93 4.29 1.43
N ILE A 116 -9.95 3.54 1.97
CA ILE A 116 -9.60 3.58 3.39
C ILE A 116 -9.01 4.94 3.78
N ALA A 117 -8.14 5.52 2.95
CA ALA A 117 -7.56 6.83 3.21
C ALA A 117 -8.62 7.92 3.35
N VAL A 118 -9.63 7.91 2.48
CA VAL A 118 -10.70 8.90 2.48
C VAL A 118 -11.75 8.61 3.56
N GLU A 119 -12.22 7.37 3.66
CA GLU A 119 -13.36 7.02 4.52
C GLU A 119 -12.95 6.77 5.98
N ASP A 120 -11.84 6.06 6.21
CA ASP A 120 -11.47 5.63 7.56
C ASP A 120 -10.40 6.54 8.19
N LEU A 121 -9.46 7.06 7.38
CA LEU A 121 -8.40 7.96 7.85
C LEU A 121 -8.75 9.45 7.68
N GLN A 122 -9.86 9.77 7.01
CA GLN A 122 -10.38 11.13 6.80
C GLN A 122 -9.36 12.08 6.13
N LEU A 123 -8.54 11.53 5.24
CA LEU A 123 -7.56 12.31 4.48
C LEU A 123 -8.22 12.99 3.29
N ASP A 124 -7.61 14.06 2.79
CA ASP A 124 -8.12 14.78 1.63
C ASP A 124 -8.13 13.91 0.37
N GLU A 125 -9.31 13.79 -0.23
CA GLU A 125 -9.54 12.94 -1.40
C GLU A 125 -8.67 13.32 -2.60
N SER A 126 -8.44 14.63 -2.82
CA SER A 126 -7.66 15.13 -3.95
C SER A 126 -6.17 14.82 -3.75
N GLU A 127 -5.65 15.07 -2.54
CA GLU A 127 -4.24 14.81 -2.22
C GLU A 127 -3.91 13.32 -2.32
N ILE A 128 -4.74 12.46 -1.75
CA ILE A 128 -4.57 11.00 -1.82
C ILE A 128 -4.65 10.50 -3.25
N ARG A 129 -5.59 11.03 -4.04
CA ARG A 129 -5.76 10.64 -5.43
C ARG A 129 -4.56 11.02 -6.29
N ASP A 130 -4.00 12.20 -6.08
CA ASP A 130 -2.82 12.67 -6.79
C ASP A 130 -1.58 11.86 -6.38
N ALA A 131 -1.43 11.51 -5.10
CA ALA A 131 -0.35 10.65 -4.61
C ALA A 131 -0.43 9.23 -5.22
N ILE A 132 -1.63 8.63 -5.22
CA ILE A 132 -1.85 7.32 -5.84
C ILE A 132 -1.60 7.37 -7.35
N LEU A 133 -1.98 8.46 -8.03
CA LEU A 133 -1.70 8.63 -9.45
C LEU A 133 -0.19 8.64 -9.74
N GLN A 134 0.59 9.34 -8.92
CA GLN A 134 2.04 9.39 -9.04
C GLN A 134 2.68 8.00 -8.85
N ASP A 135 2.25 7.27 -7.81
CA ASP A 135 2.73 5.90 -7.55
C ASP A 135 2.30 4.93 -8.66
N PHE A 136 1.08 5.08 -9.18
CA PHE A 136 0.56 4.28 -10.28
C PHE A 136 1.35 4.51 -11.58
N GLU A 137 1.65 5.75 -11.95
CA GLU A 137 2.45 6.09 -13.13
C GLU A 137 3.84 5.43 -13.08
N GLY A 138 4.43 5.29 -11.89
CA GLY A 138 5.69 4.57 -11.66
C GLY A 138 5.58 3.04 -11.66
N SER A 139 4.38 2.47 -11.61
CA SER A 139 4.15 1.02 -11.42
C SER A 139 4.31 0.18 -12.69
N GLY A 140 4.27 0.78 -13.89
CA GLY A 140 4.27 0.09 -15.18
C GLY A 140 2.99 -0.69 -15.50
N LEU A 141 1.93 -0.58 -14.71
CA LEU A 141 0.65 -1.23 -14.95
C LEU A 141 -0.08 -0.63 -16.16
N LYS A 142 -0.64 -1.48 -17.01
CA LYS A 142 -1.42 -1.06 -18.19
C LYS A 142 -2.88 -0.73 -17.83
N SER A 143 -3.47 -1.47 -16.91
CA SER A 143 -4.85 -1.29 -16.46
C SER A 143 -4.90 -0.22 -15.37
N ILE A 144 -5.94 0.59 -15.37
CA ILE A 144 -6.10 1.75 -14.48
C ILE A 144 -6.96 1.34 -13.28
N PRO A 145 -6.55 1.64 -12.02
CA PRO A 145 -7.40 1.49 -10.84
C PRO A 145 -8.69 2.31 -10.98
N LYS A 146 -9.78 1.84 -10.37
CA LYS A 146 -11.09 2.54 -10.45
C LYS A 146 -11.03 3.95 -9.88
N CYS A 147 -10.33 4.15 -8.77
CA CYS A 147 -10.15 5.43 -8.10
C CYS A 147 -9.48 6.49 -8.99
N LEU A 148 -8.74 6.08 -10.05
CA LEU A 148 -8.06 6.97 -10.99
C LEU A 148 -8.75 7.14 -12.34
N ASN A 149 -9.80 6.37 -12.63
CA ASN A 149 -10.42 6.34 -13.97
C ASN A 149 -10.81 7.73 -14.50
N ALA A 150 -11.45 8.56 -13.68
CA ALA A 150 -11.92 9.89 -14.11
C ALA A 150 -10.75 10.82 -14.51
N ILE A 151 -9.66 10.81 -13.72
CA ILE A 151 -8.50 11.69 -13.97
C ILE A 151 -7.71 11.24 -15.18
N VAL A 152 -7.43 9.95 -15.29
CA VAL A 152 -6.63 9.42 -16.39
C VAL A 152 -7.35 9.61 -17.73
N ILE A 153 -8.67 9.41 -17.77
CA ILE A 153 -9.48 9.68 -18.97
C ILE A 153 -9.41 11.18 -19.33
N LYS A 154 -9.50 12.07 -18.34
CA LYS A 154 -9.40 13.52 -18.55
C LYS A 154 -8.02 13.94 -19.05
N LYS A 155 -6.93 13.38 -18.48
CA LYS A 155 -5.55 13.63 -18.96
C LYS A 155 -5.37 13.15 -20.41
N ARG A 156 -5.82 11.93 -20.75
CA ARG A 156 -5.74 11.39 -22.12
C ARG A 156 -6.50 12.24 -23.13
N LYS A 157 -7.72 12.68 -22.82
CA LYS A 157 -8.49 13.57 -23.69
C LYS A 157 -7.78 14.90 -23.94
N ARG A 158 -7.18 15.51 -22.91
CA ARG A 158 -6.42 16.76 -23.03
C ARG A 158 -5.17 16.59 -23.89
N GLN A 159 -4.45 15.48 -23.73
CA GLN A 159 -3.27 15.19 -24.54
C GLN A 159 -3.64 15.01 -26.03
N MET A 160 -4.65 14.21 -26.33
CA MET A 160 -5.15 14.02 -27.70
C MET A 160 -5.60 15.33 -28.36
N SER A 161 -6.19 16.25 -27.58
CA SER A 161 -6.58 17.57 -28.08
C SER A 161 -5.37 18.45 -28.43
N LYS A 162 -4.30 18.39 -27.60
CA LYS A 162 -3.04 19.11 -27.85
C LYS A 162 -2.32 18.55 -29.07
N ASP A 163 -2.25 17.23 -29.21
CA ASP A 163 -1.58 16.57 -30.35
C ASP A 163 -2.30 16.90 -31.65
N ARG A 164 -3.64 16.88 -31.65
CA ARG A 164 -4.45 17.30 -32.83
C ARG A 164 -4.26 18.79 -33.20
N ALA A 165 -4.09 19.66 -32.19
CA ALA A 165 -3.83 21.07 -32.43
C ALA A 165 -2.44 21.29 -33.03
N LEU A 166 -1.43 20.56 -32.53
CA LEU A 166 -0.05 20.60 -33.07
C LEU A 166 0.02 20.10 -34.52
N ASP A 167 -0.64 18.99 -34.84
CA ASP A 167 -0.74 18.43 -36.18
C ASP A 167 -1.38 19.41 -37.17
N LYS A 168 -2.41 20.15 -36.76
CA LYS A 168 -3.03 21.18 -37.60
C LYS A 168 -2.08 22.34 -37.91
N ILE A 169 -1.29 22.77 -36.93
CA ILE A 169 -0.30 23.84 -37.08
C ILE A 169 0.80 23.40 -38.06
N THR A 170 1.33 22.18 -37.88
CA THR A 170 2.39 21.62 -38.69
C THR A 170 1.96 21.45 -40.16
N LYS A 171 0.76 20.94 -40.40
CA LYS A 171 0.18 20.82 -41.75
C LYS A 171 -0.13 22.18 -42.39
N GLY A 172 -0.53 23.18 -41.60
CA GLY A 172 -0.75 24.56 -42.08
C GLY A 172 0.53 25.26 -42.50
N HIS A 173 1.67 24.98 -41.86
CA HIS A 173 2.98 25.51 -42.26
C HIS A 173 3.52 24.85 -43.54
N ALA A 174 3.39 23.52 -43.67
CA ALA A 174 3.82 22.78 -44.85
C ALA A 174 3.06 23.24 -46.13
N SER A 175 1.77 23.54 -46.01
CA SER A 175 0.92 24.01 -47.10
C SER A 175 1.24 25.46 -47.57
N ARG A 176 1.88 26.27 -46.74
CA ARG A 176 2.32 27.64 -47.13
C ARG A 176 3.66 27.67 -47.81
N GLN A 177 4.57 26.70 -47.56
CA GLN A 177 5.87 26.61 -48.21
C GLN A 177 5.81 26.01 -49.62
N SER A 178 4.74 25.31 -49.98
CA SER A 178 4.58 24.71 -51.30
C SER A 178 3.92 25.65 -52.34
N ARG A 179 3.71 26.92 -51.99
CA ARG A 179 3.10 27.94 -52.90
C ARG A 179 4.05 29.06 -53.32
N HIS A 180 5.38 28.83 -53.19
CA HIS A 180 6.40 29.74 -53.74
C HIS A 180 7.27 29.03 -54.77
#